data_5b7c099af15f06934ec9f5a75a37d087
#
_entry.id   5b7c099af15f06934ec9f5a75a37d087
#
_cell.length_a   1.000
_cell.length_b   1.000
_cell.length_c   1.000
_cell.angle_alpha   90.00
_cell.angle_beta   90.00
_cell.angle_gamma   90.00
#
_symmetry.space_group_name_H-M   'P 1'
#
loop_
_entity.id
_entity.type
_entity.pdbx_description
1 polymer ?
#
loop_
_entity_poly.entity_id
_entity_poly.type
_entity_poly.pdbx_seq_one_letter_code
_entity_poly.pdbx_strand_id
1 'polypeptide(L)'
;MACDLACLEMAVERPEELEEQLGARIATGWDDFALAMRVSRDKLRANPALLGWWSHLVLVGTPPVVAGVCGYTGPPTELGVVEIAYGTAPSFRGQGIATLAAAELIRRAFHDNRVRVVCAHTLPQENASTNILKKLGMVAQNVDEGTVWRWEVSRPKT
;
A
#
# COMPACT_ATOMS: atom_id res chain seq x y z
N MET A 1 8.56 2.31 4.05
CA MET A 1 9.69 2.81 3.22
C MET A 1 9.26 2.79 1.76
N ALA A 2 9.29 3.95 1.10
CA ALA A 2 9.02 4.01 -0.34
C ALA A 2 10.10 3.24 -1.12
N CYS A 3 9.68 2.45 -2.11
CA CYS A 3 10.61 1.75 -2.98
C CYS A 3 11.02 2.66 -4.14
N ASP A 4 12.29 2.92 -4.29
CA ASP A 4 12.86 3.47 -5.52
C ASP A 4 13.00 2.36 -6.58
N LEU A 5 13.44 2.73 -7.77
CA LEU A 5 13.55 1.77 -8.87
C LEU A 5 14.51 0.63 -8.55
N ALA A 6 15.65 0.93 -7.92
CA ALA A 6 16.64 -0.10 -7.54
C ALA A 6 16.06 -1.09 -6.53
N CYS A 7 15.33 -0.61 -5.54
CA CYS A 7 14.60 -1.44 -4.59
C CYS A 7 13.58 -2.35 -5.27
N LEU A 8 12.79 -1.80 -6.20
CA LEU A 8 11.79 -2.57 -6.94
C LEU A 8 12.41 -3.63 -7.86
N GLU A 9 13.52 -3.31 -8.51
CA GLU A 9 14.26 -4.27 -9.34
C GLU A 9 14.80 -5.43 -8.50
N MET A 10 15.40 -5.15 -7.35
CA MET A 10 15.85 -6.20 -6.43
C MET A 10 14.67 -7.02 -5.90
N ALA A 11 13.59 -6.37 -5.48
CA ALA A 11 12.40 -7.05 -4.97
C ALA A 11 11.79 -8.04 -5.97
N VAL A 12 11.85 -7.72 -7.26
CA VAL A 12 11.29 -8.56 -8.34
C VAL A 12 12.27 -9.65 -8.78
N GLU A 13 13.54 -9.33 -8.92
CA GLU A 13 14.50 -10.16 -9.64
C GLU A 13 15.52 -10.84 -8.71
N ARG A 14 15.84 -10.21 -7.58
CA ARG A 14 16.94 -10.62 -6.69
C ARG A 14 16.61 -10.33 -5.23
N PRO A 15 15.58 -10.97 -4.64
CA PRO A 15 15.14 -10.68 -3.29
C PRO A 15 16.20 -10.87 -2.22
N GLU A 16 17.18 -11.76 -2.43
CA GLU A 16 18.31 -11.96 -1.52
C GLU A 16 19.21 -10.72 -1.45
N GLU A 17 19.43 -10.04 -2.57
CA GLU A 17 20.18 -8.77 -2.59
C GLU A 17 19.42 -7.66 -1.87
N LEU A 18 18.07 -7.67 -1.97
CA LEU A 18 17.25 -6.73 -1.23
C LEU A 18 17.39 -6.94 0.29
N GLU A 19 17.38 -8.20 0.75
CA GLU A 19 17.62 -8.53 2.15
C GLU A 19 18.97 -8.00 2.66
N GLU A 20 20.02 -8.21 1.89
CA GLU A 20 21.38 -7.73 2.23
C GLU A 20 21.40 -6.20 2.28
N GLN A 21 20.85 -5.53 1.29
CA GLN A 21 20.86 -4.07 1.23
C GLN A 21 20.04 -3.42 2.36
N LEU A 22 18.92 -4.03 2.74
CA LEU A 22 18.05 -3.52 3.80
C LEU A 22 18.56 -3.91 5.21
N GLY A 23 19.42 -4.90 5.31
CA GLY A 23 19.72 -5.55 6.59
C GLY A 23 18.47 -6.15 7.25
N ALA A 24 17.53 -6.62 6.43
CA ALA A 24 16.22 -7.09 6.84
C ALA A 24 15.85 -8.36 6.10
N ARG A 25 15.28 -9.34 6.81
CA ARG A 25 14.72 -10.53 6.16
C ARG A 25 13.38 -10.22 5.51
N ILE A 26 13.08 -10.90 4.43
CA ILE A 26 11.75 -10.87 3.81
C ILE A 26 10.89 -11.99 4.39
N ALA A 27 9.70 -11.67 4.87
CA ALA A 27 8.78 -12.65 5.43
C ALA A 27 8.31 -13.66 4.36
N THR A 28 8.09 -14.89 4.77
CA THR A 28 7.52 -15.93 3.91
C THR A 28 6.14 -15.49 3.35
N GLY A 29 5.87 -15.79 2.10
CA GLY A 29 4.66 -15.35 1.39
C GLY A 29 4.89 -14.11 0.54
N TRP A 30 6.14 -13.72 0.30
CA TRP A 30 6.52 -12.59 -0.54
C TRP A 30 5.95 -12.65 -1.96
N ASP A 31 5.78 -13.86 -2.50
CA ASP A 31 5.23 -14.07 -3.85
C ASP A 31 3.82 -13.47 -4.03
N ASP A 32 3.06 -13.33 -2.95
CA ASP A 32 1.74 -12.68 -2.98
C ASP A 32 1.83 -11.20 -3.40
N PHE A 33 2.99 -10.57 -3.25
CA PHE A 33 3.22 -9.17 -3.58
C PHE A 33 3.93 -8.97 -4.93
N ALA A 34 4.34 -10.04 -5.59
CA ALA A 34 5.17 -9.98 -6.79
C ALA A 34 4.54 -9.16 -7.93
N LEU A 35 3.22 -9.26 -8.11
CA LEU A 35 2.51 -8.48 -9.13
C LEU A 35 2.58 -6.98 -8.85
N ALA A 36 2.30 -6.57 -7.62
CA ALA A 36 2.35 -5.17 -7.20
C ALA A 36 3.75 -4.58 -7.39
N MET A 37 4.79 -5.34 -7.05
CA MET A 37 6.17 -4.94 -7.22
C MET A 37 6.56 -4.77 -8.68
N ARG A 38 6.15 -5.70 -9.55
CA ARG A 38 6.40 -5.61 -11.00
C ARG A 38 5.70 -4.40 -11.63
N VAL A 39 4.42 -4.21 -11.31
CA VAL A 39 3.67 -3.05 -11.80
C VAL A 39 4.34 -1.75 -11.36
N SER A 40 4.69 -1.64 -10.09
CA SER A 40 5.37 -0.45 -9.53
C SER A 40 6.72 -0.19 -10.21
N ARG A 41 7.53 -1.22 -10.43
CA ARG A 41 8.81 -1.13 -11.15
C ARG A 41 8.60 -0.57 -12.56
N ASP A 42 7.67 -1.16 -13.32
CA ASP A 42 7.47 -0.79 -14.72
C ASP A 42 6.93 0.64 -14.85
N LYS A 43 6.01 1.03 -13.96
CA LYS A 43 5.47 2.39 -13.90
C LYS A 43 6.53 3.42 -13.49
N LEU A 44 7.33 3.12 -12.48
CA LEU A 44 8.38 4.03 -12.01
C LEU A 44 9.52 4.14 -13.03
N ARG A 45 9.84 3.05 -13.74
CA ARG A 45 10.80 3.06 -14.85
C ARG A 45 10.33 3.96 -16.00
N ALA A 46 9.04 3.92 -16.31
CA ALA A 46 8.44 4.78 -17.34
C ALA A 46 8.38 6.27 -16.93
N ASN A 47 8.20 6.54 -15.63
CA ASN A 47 8.16 7.91 -15.12
C ASN A 47 8.76 8.01 -13.70
N PRO A 48 10.08 8.26 -13.60
CA PRO A 48 10.78 8.37 -12.31
C PRO A 48 10.27 9.49 -11.38
N ALA A 49 9.59 10.49 -11.93
CA ALA A 49 9.01 11.59 -11.13
C ALA A 49 7.86 11.12 -10.23
N LEU A 50 7.34 9.91 -10.46
CA LEU A 50 6.27 9.32 -9.65
C LEU A 50 6.77 8.53 -8.43
N LEU A 51 8.03 8.69 -8.04
CA LEU A 51 8.56 8.11 -6.82
C LEU A 51 7.66 8.45 -5.61
N GLY A 52 7.33 7.43 -4.82
CA GLY A 52 6.44 7.56 -3.66
C GLY A 52 4.95 7.30 -3.96
N TRP A 53 4.54 7.26 -5.24
CA TRP A 53 3.15 6.97 -5.64
C TRP A 53 2.91 5.51 -6.04
N TRP A 54 3.84 4.62 -5.67
CA TRP A 54 3.76 3.19 -5.95
C TRP A 54 3.98 2.38 -4.66
N SER A 55 4.61 1.23 -4.78
CA SER A 55 4.81 0.34 -3.64
C SER A 55 5.80 0.86 -2.59
N HIS A 56 5.50 0.55 -1.34
CA HIS A 56 6.31 0.76 -0.16
C HIS A 56 6.50 -0.56 0.57
N LEU A 57 7.66 -0.78 1.14
CA LEU A 57 7.91 -1.90 2.04
C LEU A 57 7.45 -1.55 3.46
N VAL A 58 6.82 -2.51 4.11
CA VAL A 58 6.44 -2.44 5.52
C VAL A 58 7.49 -3.19 6.33
N LEU A 59 8.33 -2.45 7.06
CA LEU A 59 9.38 -3.03 7.91
C LEU A 59 8.93 -2.98 9.36
N VAL A 60 9.16 -4.09 10.08
CA VAL A 60 8.81 -4.23 11.50
C VAL A 60 9.93 -4.87 12.28
N GLY A 61 10.02 -4.53 13.57
CA GLY A 61 10.91 -5.19 14.51
C GLY A 61 12.36 -4.74 14.48
N THR A 62 13.14 -5.34 15.38
CA THR A 62 14.59 -5.15 15.51
C THR A 62 15.22 -6.49 15.84
N PRO A 63 15.99 -7.14 14.96
CA PRO A 63 16.30 -6.70 13.58
C PRO A 63 15.06 -6.60 12.69
N PRO A 64 15.07 -5.76 11.65
CA PRO A 64 13.89 -5.52 10.83
C PRO A 64 13.53 -6.72 9.95
N VAL A 65 12.21 -6.89 9.72
CA VAL A 65 11.66 -7.85 8.78
C VAL A 65 10.72 -7.12 7.83
N VAL A 66 10.80 -7.40 6.55
CA VAL A 66 9.82 -6.94 5.58
C VAL A 66 8.56 -7.77 5.76
N ALA A 67 7.59 -7.22 6.45
CA ALA A 67 6.35 -7.89 6.87
C ALA A 67 5.20 -7.76 5.87
N GLY A 68 5.35 -6.90 4.88
CA GLY A 68 4.32 -6.68 3.88
C GLY A 68 4.67 -5.56 2.90
N VAL A 69 3.69 -5.27 2.06
CA VAL A 69 3.76 -4.22 1.05
C VAL A 69 2.51 -3.38 1.15
N CYS A 70 2.66 -2.09 1.01
CA CYS A 70 1.56 -1.15 0.90
C CYS A 70 1.91 -0.08 -0.14
N GLY A 71 0.97 0.73 -0.54
CA GLY A 71 1.26 1.83 -1.46
C GLY A 71 0.01 2.39 -2.12
N TYR A 72 0.27 3.13 -3.17
CA TYR A 72 -0.77 3.71 -4.02
C TYR A 72 -0.80 2.98 -5.36
N THR A 73 -1.93 3.01 -6.03
CA THR A 73 -2.08 2.46 -7.39
C THR A 73 -1.72 3.49 -8.46
N GLY A 74 -1.19 4.64 -8.05
CA GLY A 74 -0.73 5.73 -8.91
C GLY A 74 -0.82 7.08 -8.20
N PRO A 75 -0.38 8.16 -8.90
CA PRO A 75 -0.47 9.52 -8.40
C PRO A 75 -1.92 10.01 -8.34
N PRO A 76 -2.18 11.16 -7.67
CA PRO A 76 -3.51 11.75 -7.64
C PRO A 76 -4.07 11.96 -9.05
N THR A 77 -5.34 11.58 -9.22
CA THR A 77 -6.09 11.91 -10.45
C THR A 77 -6.34 13.42 -10.55
N GLU A 78 -6.83 13.89 -11.69
CA GLU A 78 -7.25 15.30 -11.86
C GLU A 78 -8.34 15.72 -10.86
N LEU A 79 -9.15 14.79 -10.40
CA LEU A 79 -10.15 15.01 -9.35
C LEU A 79 -9.58 14.96 -7.93
N GLY A 80 -8.28 14.69 -7.78
CA GLY A 80 -7.62 14.61 -6.48
C GLY A 80 -7.90 13.31 -5.72
N VAL A 81 -8.14 12.22 -6.43
CA VAL A 81 -8.37 10.91 -5.82
C VAL A 81 -7.10 10.06 -5.93
N VAL A 82 -6.72 9.42 -4.83
CA VAL A 82 -5.70 8.37 -4.82
C VAL A 82 -6.28 7.10 -4.23
N GLU A 83 -5.83 5.97 -4.74
CA GLU A 83 -6.20 4.67 -4.22
C GLU A 83 -5.04 4.04 -3.45
N ILE A 84 -5.32 3.52 -2.25
CA ILE A 84 -4.38 2.76 -1.44
C ILE A 84 -4.62 1.25 -1.58
N ALA A 85 -3.52 0.51 -1.51
CA ALA A 85 -3.53 -0.95 -1.41
C ALA A 85 -2.50 -1.37 -0.36
N TYR A 86 -2.75 -2.48 0.32
CA TYR A 86 -1.86 -3.00 1.35
C TYR A 86 -2.04 -4.51 1.52
N GLY A 87 -1.00 -5.16 1.95
CA GLY A 87 -1.00 -6.58 2.28
C GLY A 87 0.08 -6.90 3.31
N THR A 88 -0.20 -7.87 4.16
CA THR A 88 0.70 -8.33 5.22
C THR A 88 1.00 -9.80 5.00
N ALA A 89 2.27 -10.20 5.14
CA ALA A 89 2.67 -11.59 5.08
C ALA A 89 1.90 -12.43 6.12
N PRO A 90 1.59 -13.70 5.83
CA PRO A 90 0.71 -14.51 6.68
C PRO A 90 1.10 -14.54 8.16
N SER A 91 2.39 -14.66 8.47
CA SER A 91 2.90 -14.70 9.85
C SER A 91 2.80 -13.38 10.62
N PHE A 92 2.50 -12.27 9.92
CA PHE A 92 2.37 -10.93 10.51
C PHE A 92 0.93 -10.41 10.54
N ARG A 93 -0.04 -11.22 10.13
CA ARG A 93 -1.46 -10.87 10.18
C ARG A 93 -1.99 -10.83 11.61
N GLY A 94 -3.04 -10.05 11.84
CA GLY A 94 -3.69 -9.93 13.14
C GLY A 94 -2.91 -9.15 14.20
N GLN A 95 -1.87 -8.40 13.81
CA GLN A 95 -1.00 -7.63 14.71
C GLN A 95 -1.15 -6.11 14.54
N GLY A 96 -2.12 -5.66 13.78
CA GLY A 96 -2.37 -4.23 13.52
C GLY A 96 -1.43 -3.58 12.49
N ILE A 97 -0.54 -4.34 11.88
CA ILE A 97 0.48 -3.82 10.94
C ILE A 97 -0.19 -3.20 9.70
N ALA A 98 -1.17 -3.89 9.11
CA ALA A 98 -1.90 -3.38 7.95
C ALA A 98 -2.68 -2.10 8.28
N THR A 99 -3.25 -2.01 9.48
CA THR A 99 -3.94 -0.80 9.95
C THR A 99 -3.00 0.39 10.04
N LEU A 100 -1.81 0.19 10.61
CA LEU A 100 -0.79 1.25 10.72
C LEU A 100 -0.26 1.65 9.33
N ALA A 101 -0.03 0.69 8.45
CA ALA A 101 0.43 0.97 7.08
C ALA A 101 -0.61 1.78 6.31
N ALA A 102 -1.87 1.39 6.34
CA ALA A 102 -2.96 2.12 5.68
C ALA A 102 -3.18 3.52 6.27
N ALA A 103 -3.11 3.66 7.61
CA ALA A 103 -3.18 4.96 8.27
C ALA A 103 -2.07 5.90 7.80
N GLU A 104 -0.84 5.39 7.70
CA GLU A 104 0.30 6.17 7.23
C GLU A 104 0.17 6.56 5.75
N LEU A 105 -0.35 5.69 4.90
CA LEU A 105 -0.64 6.04 3.51
C LEU A 105 -1.67 7.17 3.40
N ILE A 106 -2.75 7.10 4.17
CA ILE A 106 -3.78 8.16 4.21
C ILE A 106 -3.15 9.49 4.67
N ARG A 107 -2.36 9.45 5.75
CA ARG A 107 -1.68 10.62 6.27
C ARG A 107 -0.75 11.24 5.23
N ARG A 108 0.09 10.42 4.57
CA ARG A 108 1.01 10.88 3.52
C ARG A 108 0.27 11.43 2.31
N ALA A 109 -0.78 10.77 1.87
CA ALA A 109 -1.59 11.26 0.75
C ALA A 109 -2.10 12.67 1.01
N PHE A 110 -2.62 12.94 2.19
CA PHE A 110 -3.14 14.27 2.53
C PHE A 110 -2.06 15.34 2.78
N HIS A 111 -0.78 14.99 2.82
CA HIS A 111 0.29 15.99 2.75
C HIS A 111 0.44 16.60 1.35
N ASP A 112 0.02 15.91 0.31
CA ASP A 112 -0.04 16.45 -1.03
C ASP A 112 -1.34 17.24 -1.23
N ASN A 113 -1.23 18.53 -1.50
CA ASN A 113 -2.37 19.43 -1.63
C ASN A 113 -3.31 19.08 -2.78
N ARG A 114 -2.87 18.28 -3.74
CA ARG A 114 -3.68 17.79 -4.85
C ARG A 114 -4.67 16.70 -4.40
N VAL A 115 -4.37 15.98 -3.31
CA VAL A 115 -5.22 14.87 -2.84
C VAL A 115 -6.39 15.41 -2.04
N ARG A 116 -7.59 15.08 -2.46
CA ARG A 116 -8.87 15.43 -1.83
C ARG A 116 -9.53 14.22 -1.17
N VAL A 117 -9.40 13.06 -1.82
CA VAL A 117 -10.02 11.80 -1.40
C VAL A 117 -9.00 10.68 -1.49
N VAL A 118 -8.95 9.86 -0.45
CA VAL A 118 -8.25 8.57 -0.48
C VAL A 118 -9.30 7.47 -0.57
N CYS A 119 -9.16 6.57 -1.53
CA CYS A 119 -10.03 5.42 -1.68
C CYS A 119 -9.29 4.09 -1.56
N ALA A 120 -10.04 3.03 -1.33
CA ALA A 120 -9.58 1.65 -1.33
C ALA A 120 -10.70 0.75 -1.85
N HIS A 121 -10.33 -0.41 -2.40
CA HIS A 121 -11.28 -1.41 -2.87
C HIS A 121 -11.12 -2.71 -2.10
N THR A 122 -12.24 -3.35 -1.77
CA THR A 122 -12.28 -4.65 -1.12
C THR A 122 -13.29 -5.57 -1.81
N LEU A 123 -13.17 -6.88 -1.54
CA LEU A 123 -14.24 -7.80 -1.86
C LEU A 123 -15.54 -7.38 -1.14
N PRO A 124 -16.72 -7.68 -1.71
CA PRO A 124 -18.01 -7.27 -1.16
C PRO A 124 -18.45 -8.15 0.01
N GLN A 125 -17.63 -8.19 1.04
CA GLN A 125 -17.88 -8.99 2.25
C GLN A 125 -17.19 -8.38 3.47
N GLU A 126 -17.75 -8.61 4.63
CA GLU A 126 -17.11 -8.25 5.89
C GLU A 126 -15.90 -9.17 6.13
N ASN A 127 -14.74 -8.57 6.31
CA ASN A 127 -13.47 -9.27 6.54
C ASN A 127 -12.46 -8.36 7.26
N ALA A 128 -11.22 -8.82 7.41
CA ALA A 128 -10.16 -8.05 8.06
C ALA A 128 -9.90 -6.70 7.36
N SER A 129 -9.91 -6.68 6.02
CA SER A 129 -9.71 -5.44 5.23
C SER A 129 -10.82 -4.43 5.48
N THR A 130 -12.09 -4.84 5.42
CA THR A 130 -13.21 -3.93 5.66
C THR A 130 -13.21 -3.38 7.09
N ASN A 131 -12.82 -4.19 8.08
CA ASN A 131 -12.67 -3.75 9.45
C ASN A 131 -11.56 -2.71 9.62
N ILE A 132 -10.43 -2.87 8.92
CA ILE A 132 -9.34 -1.89 8.91
C ILE A 132 -9.84 -0.55 8.35
N LEU A 133 -10.51 -0.57 7.20
CA LEU A 133 -11.00 0.65 6.55
C LEU A 133 -12.05 1.39 7.41
N LYS A 134 -12.94 0.66 8.06
CA LYS A 134 -13.89 1.24 9.04
C LYS A 134 -13.17 1.92 10.20
N LYS A 135 -12.15 1.29 10.77
CA LYS A 135 -11.35 1.87 11.87
C LYS A 135 -10.64 3.16 11.45
N LEU A 136 -10.29 3.28 10.17
CA LEU A 136 -9.64 4.46 9.61
C LEU A 136 -10.61 5.56 9.18
N GLY A 137 -11.90 5.40 9.47
CA GLY A 137 -12.94 6.37 9.14
C GLY A 137 -13.36 6.39 7.68
N MET A 138 -12.99 5.37 6.92
CA MET A 138 -13.44 5.21 5.54
C MET A 138 -14.88 4.71 5.49
N VAL A 139 -15.63 5.19 4.51
CA VAL A 139 -17.05 4.86 4.31
C VAL A 139 -17.22 4.18 2.96
N ALA A 140 -17.94 3.06 2.96
CA ALA A 140 -18.26 2.34 1.73
C ALA A 140 -19.28 3.12 0.90
N GLN A 141 -19.04 3.26 -0.40
CA GLN A 141 -19.82 4.09 -1.31
C GLN A 141 -20.84 3.30 -2.15
N ASN A 142 -20.62 2.01 -2.35
CA ASN A 142 -21.37 1.20 -3.32
C ASN A 142 -21.67 -0.21 -2.82
N VAL A 143 -22.08 -0.35 -1.57
CA VAL A 143 -22.34 -1.67 -0.94
C VAL A 143 -23.42 -2.50 -1.65
N ASP A 144 -24.35 -1.85 -2.34
CA ASP A 144 -25.45 -2.51 -3.04
C ASP A 144 -25.18 -2.70 -4.54
N GLU A 145 -24.05 -2.22 -5.04
CA GLU A 145 -23.72 -2.21 -6.46
C GLU A 145 -22.39 -2.92 -6.74
N GLY A 146 -22.43 -4.03 -7.45
CA GLY A 146 -21.25 -4.63 -8.03
C GLY A 146 -20.50 -5.63 -7.16
N THR A 147 -19.35 -6.08 -7.69
CA THR A 147 -18.51 -7.16 -7.17
C THR A 147 -17.37 -6.69 -6.26
N VAL A 148 -17.22 -5.38 -6.08
CA VAL A 148 -16.14 -4.75 -5.30
C VAL A 148 -16.72 -3.56 -4.53
N TRP A 149 -16.45 -3.50 -3.24
CA TRP A 149 -16.79 -2.32 -2.44
C TRP A 149 -15.70 -1.28 -2.53
N ARG A 150 -16.10 -0.05 -2.83
CA ARG A 150 -15.25 1.13 -2.81
C ARG A 150 -15.42 1.87 -1.49
N TRP A 151 -14.31 2.16 -0.84
CA TRP A 151 -14.22 2.88 0.43
C TRP A 151 -13.56 4.22 0.21
N GLU A 152 -14.01 5.26 0.91
CA GLU A 152 -13.46 6.60 0.78
C GLU A 152 -13.31 7.30 2.13
N VAL A 153 -12.27 8.11 2.23
CA VAL A 153 -12.12 9.14 3.26
C VAL A 153 -11.69 10.44 2.59
N SER A 154 -12.38 11.52 2.93
CA SER A 154 -12.06 12.86 2.41
C SER A 154 -11.03 13.56 3.29
N ARG A 155 -10.30 14.50 2.67
CA ARG A 155 -9.41 15.40 3.41
C ARG A 155 -10.18 16.08 4.54
N PRO A 156 -9.66 16.07 5.78
CA PRO A 156 -10.27 16.81 6.87
C PRO A 156 -10.39 18.31 6.52
N LYS A 157 -11.53 18.90 6.82
CA LYS A 157 -11.70 20.36 6.71
C LYS A 157 -10.84 21.02 7.79
N THR A 158 -10.01 21.94 7.37
CA THR A 158 -9.23 22.78 8.29
C THR A 158 -10.07 23.94 8.82
#